data_1bc3faf6e5683fdeaafb7f1300a0915b
#
_entry.id   1bc3faf6e5683fdeaafb7f1300a0915b
#
_cell.length_a   1.000
_cell.length_b   1.000
_cell.length_c   1.000
_cell.angle_alpha   90.00
_cell.angle_beta   90.00
_cell.angle_gamma   90.00
#
_symmetry.space_group_name_H-M   'P 1'
#
loop_
_entity.id
_entity.type
_entity.pdbx_description
1 polymer ?
#
loop_
_entity_poly.entity_id
_entity_poly.type
_entity_poly.pdbx_seq_one_letter_code
_entity_poly.pdbx_strand_id
1 'polypeptide(L)'
;LDSVQEVPRDFNLIQSVYQKTYRYFFAHPEEFHPFASSFVSAVPFANTLSQMQENGQLFVGRHNFKAFCQPSDTKLNYEREVESLSVFELRDMPSSFAPSQVFAVEVVGKGFLHHQVRKMVYAIWNWNAAQIQERLAHPEKDWPAVPTAPAQGLVLWDTVLNLK
;
A
#
# COMPACT_ATOMS: atom_id res chain seq x y z
N LEU A 1 -5.63 2.55 26.21
CA LEU A 1 -4.16 2.47 26.31
C LEU A 1 -3.81 1.04 26.69
N ASP A 2 -3.23 0.29 25.76
CA ASP A 2 -2.91 -1.12 26.00
C ASP A 2 -1.61 -1.26 26.79
N SER A 3 -0.63 -0.36 26.57
CA SER A 3 0.60 -0.28 27.34
C SER A 3 1.27 1.08 27.24
N VAL A 4 2.09 1.42 28.21
CA VAL A 4 2.99 2.57 28.21
C VAL A 4 4.39 2.06 28.52
N GLN A 5 5.36 2.45 27.72
CA GLN A 5 6.76 2.09 27.91
C GLN A 5 7.61 3.36 28.00
N GLU A 6 8.50 3.38 29.00
CA GLU A 6 9.49 4.43 29.14
C GLU A 6 10.65 4.19 28.15
N VAL A 7 11.09 5.25 27.49
CA VAL A 7 12.19 5.22 26.51
C VAL A 7 13.28 6.24 26.92
N PRO A 8 14.53 6.04 26.47
CA PRO A 8 15.62 7.01 26.70
C PRO A 8 15.25 8.44 26.22
N ARG A 9 15.86 9.47 26.83
CA ARG A 9 15.59 10.88 26.46
C ARG A 9 15.97 11.24 25.04
N ASP A 10 16.94 10.54 24.46
CA ASP A 10 17.41 10.70 23.07
C ASP A 10 16.70 9.77 22.08
N PHE A 11 15.66 9.07 22.52
CA PHE A 11 14.87 8.19 21.66
C PHE A 11 14.28 8.94 20.47
N ASN A 12 14.64 8.48 19.26
CA ASN A 12 14.11 9.03 18.00
C ASN A 12 13.08 8.06 17.40
N LEU A 13 11.80 8.41 17.55
CA LEU A 13 10.68 7.58 17.06
C LEU A 13 10.82 7.24 15.57
N ILE A 14 11.25 8.19 14.73
CA ILE A 14 11.34 7.97 13.27
C ILE A 14 12.45 6.98 12.93
N GLN A 15 13.59 7.09 13.59
CA GLN A 15 14.74 6.20 13.37
C GLN A 15 14.53 4.81 13.98
N SER A 16 13.72 4.72 15.03
CA SER A 16 13.41 3.47 15.72
C SER A 16 12.39 2.61 14.99
N VAL A 17 11.77 3.09 13.92
CA VAL A 17 10.85 2.27 13.13
C VAL A 17 11.63 1.15 12.46
N TYR A 18 11.30 -0.09 12.85
CA TYR A 18 11.83 -1.30 12.24
C TYR A 18 11.00 -1.75 11.04
N GLN A 19 9.65 -1.72 11.19
CA GLN A 19 8.74 -2.20 10.16
C GLN A 19 7.42 -1.41 10.22
N LYS A 20 6.79 -1.21 9.06
CA LYS A 20 5.44 -0.64 8.91
C LYS A 20 4.59 -1.58 8.07
N THR A 21 3.37 -1.82 8.53
CA THR A 21 2.34 -2.52 7.77
C THR A 21 1.27 -1.52 7.36
N TYR A 22 1.02 -1.43 6.08
CA TYR A 22 -0.12 -0.69 5.54
C TYR A 22 -1.16 -1.67 5.02
N ARG A 23 -2.44 -1.36 5.23
CA ARG A 23 -3.56 -2.02 4.56
C ARG A 23 -4.32 -1.00 3.75
N TYR A 24 -4.71 -1.42 2.56
CA TYR A 24 -5.59 -0.63 1.69
C TYR A 24 -6.87 -1.41 1.44
N PHE A 25 -8.00 -0.88 1.93
CA PHE A 25 -9.31 -1.51 1.82
C PHE A 25 -10.10 -0.95 0.64
N PHE A 26 -10.70 -1.82 -0.17
CA PHE A 26 -11.47 -1.43 -1.36
C PHE A 26 -12.59 -2.41 -1.65
N ALA A 27 -13.60 -1.91 -2.37
CA ALA A 27 -14.76 -2.68 -2.82
C ALA A 27 -15.25 -2.14 -4.17
N HIS A 28 -16.10 -2.90 -4.85
CA HIS A 28 -16.80 -2.42 -6.03
C HIS A 28 -17.81 -1.31 -5.66
N PRO A 29 -17.97 -0.26 -6.50
CA PRO A 29 -18.89 0.83 -6.22
C PRO A 29 -20.34 0.40 -6.08
N GLU A 30 -20.74 -0.65 -6.79
CA GLU A 30 -22.12 -1.18 -6.82
C GLU A 30 -22.58 -1.76 -5.48
N GLU A 31 -21.63 -2.22 -4.67
CA GLU A 31 -21.89 -2.83 -3.36
C GLU A 31 -21.60 -1.88 -2.20
N PHE A 32 -21.28 -0.62 -2.50
CA PHE A 32 -20.73 0.30 -1.53
C PHE A 32 -21.79 1.09 -0.79
N HIS A 33 -21.74 1.06 0.54
CA HIS A 33 -22.56 1.91 1.38
C HIS A 33 -21.79 3.17 1.81
N PRO A 34 -22.38 4.39 1.71
CA PRO A 34 -21.66 5.64 2.01
C PRO A 34 -21.01 5.70 3.40
N PHE A 35 -21.57 5.05 4.41
CA PHE A 35 -20.97 4.99 5.75
C PHE A 35 -19.64 4.22 5.82
N ALA A 36 -19.35 3.37 4.84
CA ALA A 36 -18.04 2.71 4.74
C ALA A 36 -16.93 3.62 4.16
N SER A 37 -17.30 4.79 3.62
CA SER A 37 -16.36 5.69 2.90
C SER A 37 -15.19 6.23 3.75
N SER A 38 -15.26 6.14 5.07
CA SER A 38 -14.18 6.60 5.94
C SER A 38 -12.97 5.67 5.94
N PHE A 39 -13.11 4.40 5.51
CA PHE A 39 -12.05 3.38 5.60
C PHE A 39 -12.04 2.37 4.46
N VAL A 40 -13.03 2.38 3.55
CA VAL A 40 -13.05 1.55 2.35
C VAL A 40 -13.20 2.46 1.14
N SER A 41 -12.40 2.25 0.11
CA SER A 41 -12.52 2.96 -1.17
C SER A 41 -13.45 2.21 -2.12
N ALA A 42 -14.50 2.89 -2.58
CA ALA A 42 -15.34 2.41 -3.67
C ALA A 42 -14.68 2.77 -5.01
N VAL A 43 -14.11 1.79 -5.69
CA VAL A 43 -13.38 2.00 -6.94
C VAL A 43 -13.65 0.88 -7.93
N PRO A 44 -13.78 1.19 -9.22
CA PRO A 44 -13.75 0.17 -10.24
C PRO A 44 -12.33 -0.39 -10.35
N PHE A 45 -12.20 -1.69 -10.52
CA PHE A 45 -10.95 -2.37 -10.82
C PHE A 45 -11.17 -3.43 -11.91
N ALA A 46 -10.13 -3.62 -12.74
CA ALA A 46 -10.23 -4.49 -13.92
C ALA A 46 -9.74 -5.91 -13.65
N ASN A 47 -8.80 -6.08 -12.71
CA ASN A 47 -8.15 -7.35 -12.44
C ASN A 47 -8.95 -8.23 -11.47
N THR A 48 -8.93 -9.52 -11.71
CA THR A 48 -9.43 -10.52 -10.76
C THR A 48 -8.53 -10.60 -9.53
N LEU A 49 -9.02 -11.19 -8.44
CA LEU A 49 -8.23 -11.41 -7.22
C LEU A 49 -6.91 -12.15 -7.51
N SER A 50 -6.94 -13.20 -8.34
CA SER A 50 -5.72 -13.93 -8.72
C SER A 50 -4.71 -13.05 -9.46
N GLN A 51 -5.17 -12.25 -10.43
CA GLN A 51 -4.30 -11.29 -11.13
C GLN A 51 -3.73 -10.23 -10.20
N MET A 52 -4.53 -9.74 -9.25
CA MET A 52 -4.06 -8.79 -8.24
C MET A 52 -3.01 -9.41 -7.32
N GLN A 53 -3.17 -10.68 -6.95
CA GLN A 53 -2.17 -11.42 -6.16
C GLN A 53 -0.86 -11.59 -6.93
N GLU A 54 -0.92 -12.01 -8.19
CA GLU A 54 0.25 -12.14 -9.07
C GLU A 54 0.96 -10.79 -9.26
N ASN A 55 0.21 -9.74 -9.55
CA ASN A 55 0.74 -8.39 -9.70
C ASN A 55 1.38 -7.86 -8.41
N GLY A 56 0.80 -8.18 -7.26
CA GLY A 56 1.32 -7.80 -5.96
C GLY A 56 2.71 -8.39 -5.70
N GLN A 57 2.94 -9.64 -6.08
CA GLN A 57 4.23 -10.30 -5.88
C GLN A 57 5.37 -9.64 -6.65
N LEU A 58 5.09 -8.95 -7.75
CA LEU A 58 6.10 -8.24 -8.53
C LEU A 58 6.75 -7.07 -7.77
N PHE A 59 6.10 -6.54 -6.75
CA PHE A 59 6.62 -5.46 -5.92
C PHE A 59 7.43 -5.95 -4.72
N VAL A 60 7.39 -7.24 -4.41
CA VAL A 60 8.15 -7.81 -3.29
C VAL A 60 9.65 -7.81 -3.61
N GLY A 61 10.45 -7.43 -2.62
CA GLY A 61 11.89 -7.29 -2.74
C GLY A 61 12.34 -5.83 -2.83
N ARG A 62 13.62 -5.66 -3.19
CA ARG A 62 14.27 -4.35 -3.32
C ARG A 62 14.17 -3.83 -4.74
N HIS A 63 13.51 -2.69 -4.91
CA HIS A 63 13.30 -2.05 -6.20
C HIS A 63 13.53 -0.54 -6.13
N ASN A 64 13.77 0.09 -7.29
CA ASN A 64 13.68 1.52 -7.44
C ASN A 64 12.21 1.90 -7.77
N PHE A 65 11.52 2.51 -6.79
CA PHE A 65 10.11 2.88 -6.90
C PHE A 65 9.86 4.28 -7.47
N LYS A 66 10.80 4.86 -8.21
CA LYS A 66 10.63 6.21 -8.80
C LYS A 66 9.35 6.32 -9.63
N ALA A 67 9.04 5.31 -10.45
CA ALA A 67 7.81 5.27 -11.26
C ALA A 67 6.52 5.12 -10.42
N PHE A 68 6.63 4.58 -9.21
CA PHE A 68 5.51 4.30 -8.31
C PHE A 68 5.46 5.20 -7.08
N CYS A 69 6.03 6.40 -7.14
CA CYS A 69 5.94 7.37 -6.06
C CYS A 69 5.60 8.76 -6.61
N GLN A 70 5.39 9.73 -5.71
CA GLN A 70 5.44 11.13 -6.05
C GLN A 70 6.91 11.56 -6.07
N PRO A 71 7.49 11.91 -7.24
CA PRO A 71 8.85 12.39 -7.31
C PRO A 71 9.03 13.69 -6.51
N SER A 72 10.24 13.93 -6.03
CA SER A 72 10.63 15.17 -5.34
C SER A 72 12.01 15.59 -5.83
N ASP A 73 12.18 16.87 -6.12
CA ASP A 73 13.43 17.43 -6.61
C ASP A 73 14.59 17.28 -5.61
N THR A 74 14.27 17.15 -4.34
CA THR A 74 15.26 16.98 -3.26
C THR A 74 15.59 15.52 -2.94
N LYS A 75 14.87 14.55 -3.54
CA LYS A 75 15.05 13.14 -3.21
C LYS A 75 15.98 12.45 -4.18
N LEU A 76 17.13 12.00 -3.68
CA LEU A 76 18.15 11.33 -4.46
C LEU A 76 18.03 9.80 -4.49
N ASN A 77 17.26 9.20 -3.55
CA ASN A 77 17.15 7.75 -3.42
C ASN A 77 15.69 7.29 -3.39
N TYR A 78 15.30 6.56 -4.42
CA TYR A 78 13.98 5.95 -4.59
C TYR A 78 13.97 4.43 -4.32
N GLU A 79 15.08 3.85 -3.91
CA GLU A 79 15.14 2.43 -3.55
C GLU A 79 14.39 2.19 -2.25
N ARG A 80 13.50 1.20 -2.26
CA ARG A 80 12.82 0.68 -1.08
C ARG A 80 12.75 -0.84 -1.18
N GLU A 81 12.58 -1.46 -0.03
CA GLU A 81 12.34 -2.88 0.10
C GLU A 81 10.90 -3.08 0.58
N VAL A 82 10.14 -3.85 -0.17
CA VAL A 82 8.85 -4.40 0.22
C VAL A 82 9.10 -5.81 0.71
N GLU A 83 8.95 -6.03 2.00
CA GLU A 83 9.23 -7.32 2.64
C GLU A 83 8.20 -8.37 2.27
N SER A 84 6.94 -7.96 2.24
CA SER A 84 5.84 -8.79 1.76
C SER A 84 4.69 -7.95 1.22
N LEU A 85 3.92 -8.52 0.31
CA LEU A 85 2.67 -7.96 -0.19
C LEU A 85 1.66 -9.09 -0.40
N SER A 86 0.47 -8.93 0.14
CA SER A 86 -0.64 -9.86 -0.05
C SER A 86 -1.90 -9.13 -0.46
N VAL A 87 -2.72 -9.79 -1.28
CA VAL A 87 -4.05 -9.33 -1.67
C VAL A 87 -5.05 -10.41 -1.29
N PHE A 88 -6.06 -10.06 -0.53
CA PHE A 88 -7.04 -11.02 -0.01
C PHE A 88 -8.42 -10.40 0.13
N GLU A 89 -9.42 -11.26 0.11
CA GLU A 89 -10.79 -10.91 0.42
C GLU A 89 -11.00 -10.98 1.94
N LEU A 90 -11.62 -9.95 2.50
CA LEU A 90 -12.06 -9.94 3.89
C LEU A 90 -13.44 -10.59 3.96
N ARG A 91 -13.51 -11.64 4.74
CA ARG A 91 -14.77 -12.27 5.13
C ARG A 91 -15.15 -11.76 6.51
N ASP A 92 -16.44 -11.49 6.71
CA ASP A 92 -16.98 -11.14 8.03
C ASP A 92 -16.52 -9.77 8.57
N MET A 93 -16.58 -8.72 7.76
CA MET A 93 -16.47 -7.37 8.29
C MET A 93 -17.61 -7.13 9.29
N PRO A 94 -17.32 -6.79 10.56
CA PRO A 94 -18.32 -6.70 11.61
C PRO A 94 -19.11 -5.37 11.53
N SER A 95 -19.77 -5.13 10.41
CA SER A 95 -20.56 -3.92 10.19
C SER A 95 -21.69 -4.19 9.21
N SER A 96 -22.90 -3.83 9.60
CA SER A 96 -24.08 -3.84 8.71
C SER A 96 -23.94 -2.87 7.52
N PHE A 97 -22.94 -1.99 7.53
CA PHE A 97 -22.66 -1.02 6.48
C PHE A 97 -21.44 -1.41 5.62
N ALA A 98 -20.76 -2.51 5.94
CA ALA A 98 -19.67 -2.99 5.11
C ALA A 98 -20.25 -3.53 3.79
N PRO A 99 -19.56 -3.30 2.65
CA PRO A 99 -19.87 -4.01 1.41
C PRO A 99 -19.86 -5.53 1.63
N SER A 100 -20.64 -6.26 0.86
CA SER A 100 -20.70 -7.73 0.94
C SER A 100 -19.34 -8.35 0.61
N GLN A 101 -18.57 -7.67 -0.23
CA GLN A 101 -17.24 -8.08 -0.63
C GLN A 101 -16.25 -6.93 -0.48
N VAL A 102 -15.33 -7.05 0.47
CA VAL A 102 -14.24 -6.12 0.71
C VAL A 102 -12.91 -6.81 0.46
N PHE A 103 -12.03 -6.16 -0.27
CA PHE A 103 -10.68 -6.63 -0.49
C PHE A 103 -9.68 -5.80 0.28
N ALA A 104 -8.53 -6.39 0.61
CA ALA A 104 -7.40 -5.68 1.18
C ALA A 104 -6.11 -5.97 0.40
N VAL A 105 -5.31 -4.93 0.21
CA VAL A 105 -3.89 -5.05 -0.13
C VAL A 105 -3.11 -4.74 1.14
N GLU A 106 -2.35 -5.71 1.65
CA GLU A 106 -1.44 -5.53 2.77
C GLU A 106 0.00 -5.44 2.26
N VAL A 107 0.71 -4.41 2.71
CA VAL A 107 2.09 -4.15 2.30
C VAL A 107 2.95 -3.94 3.53
N VAL A 108 4.04 -4.70 3.63
CA VAL A 108 4.98 -4.66 4.76
C VAL A 108 6.36 -4.21 4.27
N GLY A 109 6.99 -3.33 5.03
CA GLY A 109 8.36 -2.86 4.77
C GLY A 109 8.81 -1.83 5.79
N LYS A 110 10.11 -1.54 5.82
CA LYS A 110 10.68 -0.58 6.78
C LYS A 110 10.19 0.85 6.56
N GLY A 111 9.95 1.22 5.29
CA GLY A 111 9.47 2.56 4.95
C GLY A 111 9.11 2.70 3.48
N PHE A 112 8.22 3.63 3.20
CA PHE A 112 7.67 3.85 1.86
C PHE A 112 7.88 5.29 1.41
N LEU A 113 7.90 5.49 0.09
CA LEU A 113 7.94 6.81 -0.54
C LEU A 113 6.56 7.46 -0.50
N HIS A 114 6.53 8.77 -0.71
CA HIS A 114 5.27 9.50 -0.79
C HIS A 114 4.38 8.94 -1.90
N HIS A 115 3.16 8.60 -1.58
CA HIS A 115 2.17 7.93 -2.42
C HIS A 115 2.55 6.52 -2.93
N GLN A 116 3.68 5.93 -2.53
CA GLN A 116 4.16 4.65 -3.06
C GLN A 116 3.09 3.55 -2.96
N VAL A 117 2.58 3.28 -1.77
CA VAL A 117 1.58 2.22 -1.55
C VAL A 117 0.34 2.44 -2.42
N ARG A 118 -0.20 3.66 -2.47
CA ARG A 118 -1.40 3.98 -3.24
C ARG A 118 -1.20 3.84 -4.76
N LYS A 119 0.00 4.12 -5.28
CA LYS A 119 0.32 3.92 -6.70
C LYS A 119 0.53 2.45 -7.04
N MET A 120 1.16 1.68 -6.14
CA MET A 120 1.24 0.22 -6.27
C MET A 120 -0.16 -0.41 -6.30
N VAL A 121 -1.03 -0.01 -5.39
CA VAL A 121 -2.43 -0.47 -5.33
C VAL A 121 -3.17 -0.19 -6.63
N TYR A 122 -3.05 1.01 -7.20
CA TYR A 122 -3.65 1.33 -8.50
C TYR A 122 -3.15 0.40 -9.62
N ALA A 123 -1.84 0.15 -9.67
CA ALA A 123 -1.26 -0.74 -10.66
C ALA A 123 -1.72 -2.20 -10.48
N ILE A 124 -1.82 -2.68 -9.25
CA ILE A 124 -2.34 -4.00 -8.90
C ILE A 124 -3.77 -4.17 -9.44
N TRP A 125 -4.59 -3.14 -9.36
CA TRP A 125 -5.99 -3.20 -9.81
C TRP A 125 -6.17 -3.19 -11.33
N ASN A 126 -5.31 -2.47 -12.07
CA ASN A 126 -5.64 -2.07 -13.43
C ASN A 126 -4.61 -2.45 -14.48
N TRP A 127 -3.42 -2.86 -14.09
CA TRP A 127 -2.35 -3.18 -15.03
C TRP A 127 -2.12 -4.69 -15.12
N ASN A 128 -1.51 -5.11 -16.22
CA ASN A 128 -0.97 -6.45 -16.33
C ASN A 128 0.47 -6.53 -15.78
N ALA A 129 0.94 -7.75 -15.56
CA ALA A 129 2.27 -8.02 -15.02
C ALA A 129 3.40 -7.37 -15.82
N ALA A 130 3.32 -7.39 -17.15
CA ALA A 130 4.36 -6.81 -18.01
C ALA A 130 4.51 -5.29 -17.83
N GLN A 131 3.39 -4.56 -17.68
CA GLN A 131 3.41 -3.11 -17.44
C GLN A 131 4.08 -2.76 -16.10
N ILE A 132 3.87 -3.56 -15.07
CA ILE A 132 4.50 -3.37 -13.76
C ILE A 132 5.99 -3.68 -13.85
N GLN A 133 6.35 -4.84 -14.41
CA GLN A 133 7.74 -5.28 -14.54
C GLN A 133 8.58 -4.31 -15.36
N GLU A 134 8.06 -3.81 -16.48
CA GLU A 134 8.77 -2.87 -17.32
C GLU A 134 9.12 -1.57 -16.58
N ARG A 135 8.20 -1.05 -15.76
CA ARG A 135 8.44 0.16 -14.97
C ARG A 135 9.40 -0.05 -13.80
N LEU A 136 9.40 -1.22 -13.20
CA LEU A 136 10.38 -1.57 -12.16
C LEU A 136 11.78 -1.80 -12.74
N ALA A 137 11.85 -2.38 -13.95
CA ALA A 137 13.11 -2.64 -14.63
C ALA A 137 13.77 -1.37 -15.22
N HIS A 138 12.95 -0.36 -15.56
CA HIS A 138 13.43 0.88 -16.22
C HIS A 138 12.97 2.14 -15.47
N PRO A 139 13.39 2.32 -14.20
CA PRO A 139 12.99 3.48 -13.40
C PRO A 139 13.53 4.81 -13.91
N GLU A 140 14.54 4.78 -14.80
CA GLU A 140 15.13 5.97 -15.43
C GLU A 140 14.30 6.56 -16.55
N LYS A 141 13.40 5.77 -17.16
CA LYS A 141 12.54 6.25 -18.26
C LYS A 141 11.56 7.31 -17.76
N ASP A 142 11.22 8.23 -18.65
CA ASP A 142 10.15 9.21 -18.41
C ASP A 142 8.77 8.55 -18.62
N TRP A 143 8.26 7.94 -17.57
CA TRP A 143 6.98 7.28 -17.58
C TRP A 143 5.84 8.25 -17.30
N PRO A 144 4.70 8.12 -17.98
CA PRO A 144 3.48 8.77 -17.52
C PRO A 144 3.21 8.44 -16.05
N ALA A 145 2.78 9.44 -15.29
CA ALA A 145 2.54 9.27 -13.87
C ALA A 145 1.51 8.16 -13.61
N VAL A 146 1.84 7.24 -12.71
CA VAL A 146 0.88 6.24 -12.22
C VAL A 146 -0.22 6.97 -11.46
N PRO A 147 -1.50 6.77 -11.78
CA PRO A 147 -2.58 7.32 -10.97
C PRO A 147 -2.47 6.87 -9.51
N THR A 148 -3.01 7.68 -8.63
CA THR A 148 -2.93 7.42 -7.20
C THR A 148 -4.30 6.95 -6.70
N ALA A 149 -4.36 5.77 -6.11
CA ALA A 149 -5.58 5.26 -5.47
C ALA A 149 -6.09 6.26 -4.41
N PRO A 150 -7.41 6.37 -4.17
CA PRO A 150 -7.98 7.29 -3.20
C PRO A 150 -7.36 7.14 -1.79
N ALA A 151 -7.34 8.23 -1.01
CA ALA A 151 -6.64 8.21 0.28
C ALA A 151 -7.38 7.41 1.37
N GLN A 152 -8.69 7.41 1.34
CA GLN A 152 -9.56 6.90 2.41
C GLN A 152 -9.44 5.38 2.63
N GLY A 153 -9.02 4.62 1.63
CA GLY A 153 -8.80 3.18 1.80
C GLY A 153 -7.49 2.82 2.52
N LEU A 154 -6.54 3.77 2.66
CA LEU A 154 -5.21 3.50 3.20
C LEU A 154 -5.16 3.69 4.72
N VAL A 155 -4.74 2.65 5.42
CA VAL A 155 -4.56 2.64 6.88
C VAL A 155 -3.13 2.21 7.21
N LEU A 156 -2.44 2.96 8.08
CA LEU A 156 -1.25 2.45 8.76
C LEU A 156 -1.74 1.44 9.80
N TRP A 157 -1.60 0.16 9.47
CA TRP A 157 -2.20 -0.93 10.24
C TRP A 157 -1.38 -1.28 11.48
N ASP A 158 -0.06 -1.30 11.32
CA ASP A 158 0.86 -1.63 12.39
C ASP A 158 2.22 -0.95 12.21
N THR A 159 2.93 -0.72 13.31
CA THR A 159 4.29 -0.19 13.32
C THR A 159 5.10 -0.87 14.41
N VAL A 160 6.13 -1.58 14.00
CA VAL A 160 7.08 -2.21 14.92
C VAL A 160 8.25 -1.25 15.17
N LEU A 161 8.54 -1.01 16.45
CA LEU A 161 9.63 -0.13 16.88
C LEU A 161 10.77 -0.95 17.50
N ASN A 162 12.00 -0.55 17.22
CA ASN A 162 13.16 -0.99 17.98
C ASN A 162 13.33 -0.03 19.17
N LEU A 163 13.05 -0.53 20.37
CA LEU A 163 13.08 0.26 21.61
C LEU A 163 14.42 0.11 22.37
N LYS A 164 15.45 -0.45 21.71
CA LYS A 164 16.80 -0.60 22.27
C LYS A 164 17.66 0.61 22.02
#